data_ad3c1e59f74fbcf827f3f16cfbb0f39f
#
_entry.id   ad3c1e59f74fbcf827f3f16cfbb0f39f
#
_cell.length_a   1.000
_cell.length_b   1.000
_cell.length_c   1.000
_cell.angle_alpha   90.00
_cell.angle_beta   90.00
_cell.angle_gamma   90.00
#
_symmetry.space_group_name_H-M   'P 1'
#
loop_
_entity.id
_entity.type
_entity.pdbx_description
1 polymer ?
#
loop_
_entity_poly.entity_id
_entity_poly.type
_entity_poly.pdbx_seq_one_letter_code
_entity_poly.pdbx_strand_id
1 'polypeptide(L)'
;ATSDILSREMNYSQFGVVYAGFQKNLGTSGTAIVIVRDDLLGNALPETPKLLDYALFDEHQSIPNTINVFGVYVMHLVLEWIKELGGVPEMEKLAEKKSGLLYDVLDHSDFYSAVAHSEHRSTMNVTFHFPEEELLQKFLTESDKEGLFGLMGHAQVGGARASIYNAMPLEGVEELALFMNEFERKNG
;
A
#
# COMPACT_ATOMS: atom_id res chain seq x y z
N ALA A 1 -4.76 1.78 -8.05
CA ALA A 1 -3.35 2.05 -7.62
C ALA A 1 -3.21 2.41 -6.13
N THR A 2 -4.22 2.13 -5.29
CA THR A 2 -4.29 2.63 -3.90
C THR A 2 -3.06 2.30 -3.05
N SER A 3 -2.48 1.10 -3.17
CA SER A 3 -1.27 0.73 -2.41
C SER A 3 0.03 1.17 -3.09
N ASP A 4 -0.02 1.49 -4.37
CA ASP A 4 1.15 1.68 -5.23
C ASP A 4 1.44 3.15 -5.56
N ILE A 5 0.42 4.01 -5.46
CA ILE A 5 0.56 5.43 -5.79
C ILE A 5 1.63 6.08 -4.92
N LEU A 6 2.53 6.86 -5.52
CA LEU A 6 3.67 7.53 -4.88
C LEU A 6 4.69 6.59 -4.22
N SER A 7 4.61 5.27 -4.42
CA SER A 7 5.62 4.34 -3.92
C SER A 7 6.77 4.13 -4.89
N ARG A 8 6.56 4.43 -6.16
CA ARG A 8 7.53 4.30 -7.25
C ARG A 8 7.16 5.21 -8.42
N GLU A 9 8.08 5.40 -9.34
CA GLU A 9 7.79 6.10 -10.58
C GLU A 9 6.81 5.31 -11.45
N MET A 10 5.79 5.98 -11.95
CA MET A 10 4.76 5.41 -12.80
C MET A 10 4.56 6.28 -14.05
N ASN A 11 4.56 5.64 -15.22
CA ASN A 11 4.19 6.33 -16.45
C ASN A 11 2.66 6.39 -16.59
N TYR A 12 2.06 7.44 -16.05
CA TYR A 12 0.60 7.64 -16.08
C TYR A 12 0.02 7.77 -17.50
N SER A 13 0.81 8.16 -18.50
CA SER A 13 0.36 8.31 -19.89
C SER A 13 -0.07 6.99 -20.54
N GLN A 14 0.30 5.85 -19.96
CA GLN A 14 -0.10 4.53 -20.44
C GLN A 14 -1.54 4.17 -20.08
N PHE A 15 -2.17 4.94 -19.19
CA PHE A 15 -3.51 4.63 -18.65
C PHE A 15 -4.54 5.66 -19.10
N GLY A 16 -5.75 5.20 -19.37
CA GLY A 16 -6.88 6.11 -19.59
C GLY A 16 -7.40 6.70 -18.28
N VAL A 17 -7.44 5.88 -17.23
CA VAL A 17 -7.88 6.27 -15.89
C VAL A 17 -6.99 5.59 -14.85
N VAL A 18 -6.52 6.37 -13.87
CA VAL A 18 -5.86 5.87 -12.66
C VAL A 18 -6.61 6.40 -11.44
N TYR A 19 -6.92 5.53 -10.49
CA TYR A 19 -7.54 5.94 -9.24
C TYR A 19 -6.84 5.34 -8.03
N ALA A 20 -6.86 6.08 -6.92
CA ALA A 20 -6.32 5.63 -5.65
C ALA A 20 -7.08 6.25 -4.47
N GLY A 21 -7.44 5.44 -3.48
CA GLY A 21 -7.91 5.92 -2.19
C GLY A 21 -6.76 6.50 -1.36
N PHE A 22 -7.05 7.49 -0.52
CA PHE A 22 -6.00 8.18 0.26
C PHE A 22 -5.43 7.33 1.41
N GLN A 23 -6.19 6.39 1.94
CA GLN A 23 -5.96 5.70 3.21
C GLN A 23 -4.67 4.88 3.33
N LYS A 24 -3.83 4.82 2.31
CA LYS A 24 -2.55 4.11 2.32
C LYS A 24 -1.36 5.06 2.23
N ASN A 25 -1.04 5.55 1.04
CA ASN A 25 0.13 6.40 0.81
C ASN A 25 -0.18 7.90 0.73
N LEU A 26 -1.45 8.30 0.65
CA LEU A 26 -1.85 9.69 0.41
C LEU A 26 -2.40 10.42 1.65
N GLY A 27 -2.87 9.69 2.66
CA GLY A 27 -3.45 10.32 3.84
C GLY A 27 -4.56 9.50 4.50
N THR A 28 -5.71 10.13 4.78
CA THR A 28 -6.83 9.52 5.50
C THR A 28 -7.84 8.85 4.59
N SER A 29 -8.65 7.94 5.14
CA SER A 29 -9.80 7.35 4.43
C SER A 29 -10.88 8.38 4.09
N GLY A 30 -11.79 8.02 3.18
CA GLY A 30 -12.97 8.83 2.81
C GLY A 30 -12.75 9.75 1.60
N THR A 31 -11.58 9.70 0.97
CA THR A 31 -11.27 10.46 -0.25
C THR A 31 -10.48 9.58 -1.23
N ALA A 32 -10.63 9.85 -2.51
CA ALA A 32 -9.85 9.23 -3.57
C ALA A 32 -9.37 10.29 -4.57
N ILE A 33 -8.22 10.04 -5.19
CA ILE A 33 -7.78 10.76 -6.38
C ILE A 33 -8.13 9.93 -7.61
N VAL A 34 -8.56 10.61 -8.67
CA VAL A 34 -8.75 10.02 -9.99
C VAL A 34 -8.02 10.89 -11.00
N ILE A 35 -7.15 10.26 -11.79
CA ILE A 35 -6.43 10.88 -12.91
C ILE A 35 -7.09 10.34 -14.17
N VAL A 36 -7.68 11.21 -14.97
CA VAL A 36 -8.41 10.84 -16.19
C VAL A 36 -7.72 11.50 -17.38
N ARG A 37 -7.53 10.76 -18.45
CA ARG A 37 -7.01 11.27 -19.72
C ARG A 37 -8.11 12.13 -20.39
N ASP A 38 -7.75 13.29 -20.90
CA ASP A 38 -8.69 14.32 -21.38
C ASP A 38 -9.66 13.80 -22.45
N ASP A 39 -9.20 12.91 -23.36
CA ASP A 39 -10.04 12.34 -24.43
C ASP A 39 -11.15 11.41 -23.92
N LEU A 40 -11.14 11.05 -22.63
CA LEU A 40 -12.18 10.23 -22.00
C LEU A 40 -13.25 11.08 -21.29
N LEU A 41 -13.03 12.37 -21.10
CA LEU A 41 -14.02 13.27 -20.52
C LEU A 41 -15.20 13.48 -21.49
N GLY A 42 -16.41 13.64 -20.94
CA GLY A 42 -17.63 13.88 -21.71
C GLY A 42 -18.19 12.65 -22.47
N ASN A 43 -17.67 11.47 -22.20
CA ASN A 43 -18.14 10.20 -22.83
C ASN A 43 -19.03 9.37 -21.90
N ALA A 44 -19.59 9.98 -20.84
CA ALA A 44 -20.54 9.31 -19.98
C ALA A 44 -21.84 8.94 -20.72
N LEU A 45 -22.43 7.80 -20.37
CA LEU A 45 -23.75 7.41 -20.93
C LEU A 45 -24.82 8.41 -20.47
N PRO A 46 -25.89 8.63 -21.26
CA PRO A 46 -26.94 9.60 -20.92
C PRO A 46 -27.62 9.36 -19.57
N GLU A 47 -27.68 8.09 -19.13
CA GLU A 47 -28.26 7.66 -17.85
C GLU A 47 -27.25 7.71 -16.68
N THR A 48 -26.01 8.09 -16.91
CA THR A 48 -24.98 8.15 -15.86
C THR A 48 -25.37 9.17 -14.80
N PRO A 49 -25.43 8.80 -13.51
CA PRO A 49 -25.64 9.77 -12.43
C PRO A 49 -24.56 10.85 -12.44
N LYS A 50 -24.94 12.11 -12.25
CA LYS A 50 -24.03 13.27 -12.35
C LYS A 50 -22.72 13.12 -11.58
N LEU A 51 -22.75 12.55 -10.36
CA LEU A 51 -21.55 12.37 -9.54
C LEU A 51 -20.66 11.18 -9.99
N LEU A 52 -21.04 10.45 -11.03
CA LEU A 52 -20.23 9.42 -11.67
C LEU A 52 -19.69 9.89 -13.03
N ASP A 53 -20.01 11.10 -13.46
CA ASP A 53 -19.47 11.72 -14.67
C ASP A 53 -18.26 12.59 -14.32
N TYR A 54 -17.09 12.19 -14.81
CA TYR A 54 -15.85 12.93 -14.55
C TYR A 54 -15.82 14.31 -15.20
N ALA A 55 -16.61 14.57 -16.25
CA ALA A 55 -16.72 15.90 -16.86
C ALA A 55 -17.27 16.92 -15.85
N LEU A 56 -18.18 16.53 -14.96
CA LEU A 56 -18.66 17.38 -13.88
C LEU A 56 -17.54 17.82 -12.92
N PHE A 57 -16.64 16.89 -12.59
CA PHE A 57 -15.51 17.19 -11.71
C PHE A 57 -14.48 18.09 -12.39
N ASP A 58 -14.24 17.92 -13.68
CA ASP A 58 -13.37 18.79 -14.47
C ASP A 58 -13.93 20.22 -14.53
N GLU A 59 -15.19 20.38 -14.91
CA GLU A 59 -15.88 21.67 -14.96
C GLU A 59 -15.82 22.44 -13.63
N HIS A 60 -15.93 21.72 -12.51
CA HIS A 60 -15.96 22.31 -11.16
C HIS A 60 -14.61 22.21 -10.43
N GLN A 61 -13.52 21.98 -11.14
CA GLN A 61 -12.16 21.86 -10.54
C GLN A 61 -12.13 20.94 -9.33
N SER A 62 -12.73 19.76 -9.47
CA SER A 62 -12.88 18.71 -8.44
C SER A 62 -13.83 19.06 -7.28
N ILE A 63 -14.55 20.19 -7.32
CA ILE A 63 -15.43 20.65 -6.23
C ILE A 63 -16.88 20.86 -6.73
N PRO A 64 -17.57 19.84 -7.26
CA PRO A 64 -18.99 19.96 -7.61
C PRO A 64 -19.89 20.06 -6.36
N ASN A 65 -19.38 19.71 -5.21
CA ASN A 65 -20.00 19.78 -3.88
C ASN A 65 -18.90 19.94 -2.81
N THR A 66 -19.27 20.11 -1.55
CA THR A 66 -18.33 20.22 -0.43
C THR A 66 -17.50 18.95 -0.30
N ILE A 67 -16.19 19.07 -0.42
CA ILE A 67 -15.23 17.96 -0.32
C ILE A 67 -14.84 17.66 1.13
N ASN A 68 -14.20 16.53 1.36
CA ASN A 68 -13.53 16.24 2.62
C ASN A 68 -12.28 17.12 2.77
N VAL A 69 -12.47 18.34 3.27
CA VAL A 69 -11.41 19.35 3.42
C VAL A 69 -10.26 18.84 4.28
N PHE A 70 -10.56 18.13 5.38
CA PHE A 70 -9.54 17.55 6.25
C PHE A 70 -8.69 16.50 5.51
N GLY A 71 -9.31 15.60 4.76
CA GLY A 71 -8.59 14.60 3.97
C GLY A 71 -7.66 15.21 2.92
N VAL A 72 -8.11 16.28 2.24
CA VAL A 72 -7.29 17.02 1.26
C VAL A 72 -6.14 17.77 1.95
N TYR A 73 -6.39 18.38 3.12
CA TYR A 73 -5.35 19.02 3.90
C TYR A 73 -4.26 18.03 4.35
N VAL A 74 -4.65 16.86 4.86
CA VAL A 74 -3.67 15.81 5.24
C VAL A 74 -2.90 15.32 4.01
N MET A 75 -3.57 15.13 2.87
CA MET A 75 -2.89 14.77 1.61
C MET A 75 -1.84 15.82 1.22
N HIS A 76 -2.17 17.11 1.33
CA HIS A 76 -1.20 18.19 1.05
C HIS A 76 0.05 18.06 1.93
N LEU A 77 -0.11 17.83 3.23
CA LEU A 77 1.01 17.64 4.15
C LEU A 77 1.85 16.40 3.80
N VAL A 78 1.21 15.30 3.42
CA VAL A 78 1.91 14.08 2.96
C VAL A 78 2.71 14.34 1.69
N LEU A 79 2.16 15.09 0.73
CA LEU A 79 2.86 15.43 -0.50
C LEU A 79 4.08 16.33 -0.25
N GLU A 80 3.95 17.32 0.64
CA GLU A 80 5.10 18.17 1.04
C GLU A 80 6.17 17.32 1.74
N TRP A 81 5.78 16.44 2.67
CA TRP A 81 6.72 15.51 3.31
C TRP A 81 7.46 14.60 2.31
N ILE A 82 6.75 14.00 1.33
CA ILE A 82 7.40 13.19 0.28
C ILE A 82 8.40 14.04 -0.52
N LYS A 83 8.02 15.27 -0.87
CA LYS A 83 8.86 16.18 -1.62
C LYS A 83 10.12 16.58 -0.85
N GLU A 84 10.00 16.85 0.46
CA GLU A 84 11.13 17.16 1.34
C GLU A 84 12.12 15.98 1.46
N LEU A 85 11.64 14.74 1.39
CA LEU A 85 12.47 13.53 1.41
C LEU A 85 13.15 13.23 0.07
N GLY A 86 12.91 14.02 -0.97
CA GLY A 86 13.51 13.82 -2.31
C GLY A 86 12.54 13.27 -3.36
N GLY A 87 11.24 13.21 -3.04
CA GLY A 87 10.18 12.84 -3.99
C GLY A 87 10.00 11.32 -4.16
N VAL A 88 9.26 10.98 -5.21
CA VAL A 88 8.92 9.57 -5.53
C VAL A 88 10.16 8.68 -5.74
N PRO A 89 11.25 9.14 -6.37
CA PRO A 89 12.45 8.30 -6.51
C PRO A 89 13.06 7.84 -5.17
N GLU A 90 13.00 8.67 -4.13
CA GLU A 90 13.47 8.26 -2.81
C GLU A 90 12.48 7.32 -2.11
N MET A 91 11.17 7.52 -2.32
CA MET A 91 10.15 6.57 -1.85
C MET A 91 10.34 5.20 -2.48
N GLU A 92 10.67 5.13 -3.77
CA GLU A 92 10.95 3.87 -4.47
C GLU A 92 12.15 3.14 -3.86
N LYS A 93 13.26 3.80 -3.66
CA LYS A 93 14.45 3.21 -3.00
C LYS A 93 14.15 2.70 -1.58
N LEU A 94 13.38 3.48 -0.80
CA LEU A 94 12.97 3.06 0.54
C LEU A 94 12.01 1.87 0.50
N ALA A 95 11.09 1.83 -0.46
CA ALA A 95 10.16 0.73 -0.65
C ALA A 95 10.90 -0.56 -1.02
N GLU A 96 11.85 -0.48 -1.96
CA GLU A 96 12.72 -1.61 -2.36
C GLU A 96 13.55 -2.11 -1.17
N LYS A 97 14.17 -1.21 -0.41
CA LYS A 97 14.95 -1.57 0.77
C LYS A 97 14.10 -2.28 1.82
N LYS A 98 12.94 -1.74 2.16
CA LYS A 98 12.01 -2.31 3.14
C LYS A 98 11.50 -3.68 2.71
N SER A 99 10.99 -3.78 1.48
CA SER A 99 10.46 -5.05 0.96
C SER A 99 11.56 -6.09 0.78
N GLY A 100 12.75 -5.67 0.35
CA GLY A 100 13.92 -6.54 0.20
C GLY A 100 14.29 -7.26 1.50
N LEU A 101 14.27 -6.58 2.65
CA LEU A 101 14.53 -7.19 3.95
C LEU A 101 13.58 -8.35 4.26
N LEU A 102 12.28 -8.17 3.99
CA LEU A 102 11.30 -9.21 4.28
C LEU A 102 11.35 -10.35 3.25
N TYR A 103 11.54 -10.02 1.98
CA TYR A 103 11.68 -11.06 0.95
C TYR A 103 12.97 -11.86 1.12
N ASP A 104 14.04 -11.25 1.62
CA ASP A 104 15.27 -11.96 1.96
C ASP A 104 15.04 -13.03 3.04
N VAL A 105 14.29 -12.70 4.10
CA VAL A 105 13.86 -13.68 5.10
C VAL A 105 13.04 -14.80 4.46
N LEU A 106 12.04 -14.46 3.62
CA LEU A 106 11.16 -15.45 3.00
C LEU A 106 11.91 -16.37 2.02
N ASP A 107 12.86 -15.83 1.26
CA ASP A 107 13.60 -16.58 0.24
C ASP A 107 14.67 -17.52 0.81
N HIS A 108 15.13 -17.29 2.05
CA HIS A 108 16.08 -18.13 2.74
C HIS A 108 15.44 -19.05 3.80
N SER A 109 14.12 -18.97 3.95
CA SER A 109 13.35 -19.75 4.91
C SER A 109 12.76 -21.01 4.28
N ASP A 110 12.90 -22.14 4.98
CA ASP A 110 12.13 -23.36 4.70
C ASP A 110 10.81 -23.41 5.51
N PHE A 111 10.59 -22.44 6.39
CA PHE A 111 9.44 -22.33 7.27
C PHE A 111 8.34 -21.44 6.71
N TYR A 112 8.69 -20.27 6.18
CA TYR A 112 7.74 -19.37 5.54
C TYR A 112 7.66 -19.62 4.03
N SER A 113 6.50 -19.34 3.44
CA SER A 113 6.33 -19.34 2.00
C SER A 113 5.73 -18.04 1.49
N ALA A 114 6.41 -17.36 0.55
CA ALA A 114 5.90 -16.16 -0.08
C ALA A 114 4.67 -16.50 -0.95
N VAL A 115 3.61 -15.68 -0.87
CA VAL A 115 2.39 -15.88 -1.68
C VAL A 115 2.62 -15.52 -3.15
N ALA A 116 3.38 -14.45 -3.40
CA ALA A 116 3.62 -13.96 -4.75
C ALA A 116 4.92 -14.52 -5.35
N HIS A 117 4.87 -14.89 -6.63
CA HIS A 117 6.08 -15.19 -7.40
C HIS A 117 7.01 -13.97 -7.42
N SER A 118 8.31 -14.20 -7.44
CA SER A 118 9.35 -13.15 -7.37
C SER A 118 9.13 -11.99 -8.35
N GLU A 119 8.70 -12.29 -9.60
CA GLU A 119 8.43 -11.31 -10.65
C GLU A 119 7.20 -10.41 -10.39
N HIS A 120 6.33 -10.79 -9.44
CA HIS A 120 5.06 -10.11 -9.16
C HIS A 120 4.96 -9.62 -7.71
N ARG A 121 6.06 -9.56 -7.00
CA ARG A 121 6.14 -9.12 -5.60
C ARG A 121 5.83 -7.64 -5.46
N SER A 122 5.01 -7.32 -4.46
CA SER A 122 4.71 -5.94 -4.09
C SER A 122 5.80 -5.38 -3.17
N THR A 123 6.22 -4.15 -3.40
CA THR A 123 7.09 -3.42 -2.47
C THR A 123 6.33 -2.75 -1.31
N MET A 124 4.98 -2.84 -1.32
CA MET A 124 4.11 -2.21 -0.32
C MET A 124 3.40 -3.21 0.59
N ASN A 125 3.18 -4.45 0.13
CA ASN A 125 2.49 -5.49 0.89
C ASN A 125 3.21 -6.82 0.68
N VAL A 126 3.91 -7.28 1.70
CA VAL A 126 4.57 -8.59 1.70
C VAL A 126 3.64 -9.60 2.35
N THR A 127 3.26 -10.62 1.61
CA THR A 127 2.32 -11.67 2.05
C THR A 127 3.01 -13.02 2.11
N PHE A 128 2.76 -13.76 3.18
CA PHE A 128 3.41 -15.06 3.40
C PHE A 128 2.53 -16.02 4.21
N HIS A 129 2.76 -17.30 4.03
CA HIS A 129 2.09 -18.38 4.74
C HIS A 129 3.04 -19.09 5.72
N PHE A 130 2.44 -19.83 6.61
CA PHE A 130 3.07 -20.72 7.60
C PHE A 130 2.77 -22.17 7.24
N PRO A 131 3.56 -23.14 7.72
CA PRO A 131 3.28 -24.57 7.52
C PRO A 131 1.91 -24.99 8.08
N GLU A 132 1.52 -24.44 9.22
CA GLU A 132 0.29 -24.77 9.93
C GLU A 132 -0.42 -23.49 10.45
N GLU A 133 -1.75 -23.56 10.54
CA GLU A 133 -2.58 -22.43 11.02
C GLU A 133 -2.29 -22.06 12.48
N GLU A 134 -1.96 -23.07 13.33
CA GLU A 134 -1.59 -22.86 14.72
C GLU A 134 -0.35 -21.99 14.86
N LEU A 135 0.61 -22.13 13.95
CA LEU A 135 1.84 -21.33 13.91
C LEU A 135 1.54 -19.88 13.50
N LEU A 136 0.62 -19.67 12.56
CA LEU A 136 0.15 -18.32 12.23
C LEU A 136 -0.48 -17.64 13.46
N GLN A 137 -1.39 -18.31 14.16
CA GLN A 137 -2.05 -17.74 15.34
C GLN A 137 -1.06 -17.44 16.47
N LYS A 138 -0.07 -18.30 16.66
CA LYS A 138 1.03 -18.09 17.60
C LYS A 138 1.87 -16.88 17.19
N PHE A 139 2.27 -16.80 15.93
CA PHE A 139 3.03 -15.67 15.37
C PHE A 139 2.32 -14.33 15.61
N LEU A 140 1.04 -14.24 15.28
CA LEU A 140 0.25 -13.03 15.48
C LEU A 140 0.15 -12.63 16.96
N THR A 141 -0.02 -13.63 17.84
CA THR A 141 -0.09 -13.40 19.29
C THR A 141 1.24 -12.93 19.87
N GLU A 142 2.36 -13.50 19.41
CA GLU A 142 3.69 -13.14 19.88
C GLU A 142 4.14 -11.80 19.30
N SER A 143 3.86 -11.54 18.01
CA SER A 143 4.18 -10.26 17.37
C SER A 143 3.45 -9.08 18.03
N ASP A 144 2.19 -9.25 18.40
CA ASP A 144 1.43 -8.22 19.13
C ASP A 144 2.08 -7.87 20.49
N LYS A 145 2.67 -8.85 21.18
CA LYS A 145 3.39 -8.60 22.45
C LYS A 145 4.69 -7.81 22.27
N GLU A 146 5.33 -7.98 21.12
CA GLU A 146 6.53 -7.23 20.73
C GLU A 146 6.21 -5.87 20.09
N GLY A 147 4.92 -5.50 20.00
CA GLY A 147 4.48 -4.22 19.40
C GLY A 147 4.40 -4.23 17.88
N LEU A 148 4.45 -5.39 17.25
CA LEU A 148 4.32 -5.58 15.80
C LEU A 148 2.87 -5.93 15.45
N PHE A 149 2.05 -4.90 15.26
CA PHE A 149 0.60 -5.03 15.08
C PHE A 149 0.15 -5.12 13.61
N GLY A 150 -1.04 -5.71 13.41
CA GLY A 150 -1.76 -5.66 12.14
C GLY A 150 -1.19 -6.57 11.06
N LEU A 151 -0.53 -7.66 11.45
CA LEU A 151 0.11 -8.61 10.55
C LEU A 151 -0.84 -9.68 9.99
N MET A 152 -2.11 -9.74 10.43
CA MET A 152 -3.09 -10.66 9.86
C MET A 152 -3.25 -10.46 8.35
N GLY A 153 -3.23 -11.54 7.59
CA GLY A 153 -3.41 -11.54 6.15
C GLY A 153 -4.84 -11.15 5.72
N HIS A 154 -5.02 -10.95 4.42
CA HIS A 154 -6.34 -10.65 3.87
C HIS A 154 -7.26 -11.87 3.96
N ALA A 155 -8.52 -11.67 4.30
CA ALA A 155 -9.49 -12.77 4.51
C ALA A 155 -9.62 -13.76 3.34
N GLN A 156 -9.36 -13.32 2.11
CA GLN A 156 -9.40 -14.17 0.91
C GLN A 156 -8.07 -14.90 0.62
N VAL A 157 -6.97 -14.42 1.17
CA VAL A 157 -5.61 -14.95 0.92
C VAL A 157 -5.12 -15.77 2.10
N GLY A 158 -5.50 -15.39 3.31
CA GLY A 158 -5.01 -16.00 4.55
C GLY A 158 -3.58 -15.58 4.90
N GLY A 159 -2.94 -16.35 5.78
CA GLY A 159 -1.57 -16.13 6.21
C GLY A 159 -1.32 -14.81 6.92
N ALA A 160 -0.11 -14.30 6.81
CA ALA A 160 0.29 -12.99 7.32
C ALA A 160 0.55 -11.99 6.19
N ARG A 161 0.46 -10.69 6.52
CA ARG A 161 0.73 -9.59 5.60
C ARG A 161 1.40 -8.42 6.32
N ALA A 162 2.60 -8.10 5.92
CA ALA A 162 3.26 -6.87 6.31
C ALA A 162 2.88 -5.74 5.33
N SER A 163 2.16 -4.73 5.83
CA SER A 163 1.81 -3.53 5.06
C SER A 163 2.83 -2.43 5.36
N ILE A 164 3.80 -2.24 4.45
CA ILE A 164 4.99 -1.40 4.64
C ILE A 164 4.94 -0.13 3.78
N TYR A 165 3.81 0.59 3.82
CA TYR A 165 3.59 1.80 3.03
C TYR A 165 4.67 2.87 3.24
N ASN A 166 4.63 3.95 2.46
CA ASN A 166 5.68 4.98 2.46
C ASN A 166 6.05 5.48 3.86
N ALA A 167 5.06 5.72 4.72
CA ALA A 167 5.27 6.24 6.07
C ALA A 167 5.76 5.20 7.09
N MET A 168 5.80 3.89 6.75
CA MET A 168 6.40 2.88 7.62
C MET A 168 7.91 3.11 7.71
N PRO A 169 8.48 3.38 8.89
CA PRO A 169 9.92 3.55 9.05
C PRO A 169 10.66 2.24 8.78
N LEU A 170 11.90 2.36 8.32
CA LEU A 170 12.75 1.21 8.01
C LEU A 170 12.97 0.34 9.25
N GLU A 171 13.20 0.97 10.39
CA GLU A 171 13.44 0.31 11.68
C GLU A 171 12.30 -0.65 12.06
N GLY A 172 11.05 -0.26 11.79
CA GLY A 172 9.90 -1.14 12.05
C GLY A 172 9.89 -2.39 11.17
N VAL A 173 10.44 -2.30 9.95
CA VAL A 173 10.57 -3.46 9.06
C VAL A 173 11.78 -4.32 9.46
N GLU A 174 12.88 -3.72 9.90
CA GLU A 174 14.05 -4.41 10.46
C GLU A 174 13.66 -5.22 11.70
N GLU A 175 12.89 -4.65 12.62
CA GLU A 175 12.38 -5.35 13.80
C GLU A 175 11.46 -6.54 13.41
N LEU A 176 10.60 -6.37 12.41
CA LEU A 176 9.78 -7.47 11.92
C LEU A 176 10.64 -8.59 11.33
N ALA A 177 11.65 -8.27 10.53
CA ALA A 177 12.56 -9.26 9.95
C ALA A 177 13.33 -10.03 11.03
N LEU A 178 13.80 -9.35 12.07
CA LEU A 178 14.46 -9.98 13.22
C LEU A 178 13.49 -10.90 13.98
N PHE A 179 12.27 -10.45 14.20
CA PHE A 179 11.24 -11.25 14.86
C PHE A 179 10.89 -12.51 14.05
N MET A 180 10.76 -12.40 12.71
CA MET A 180 10.50 -13.54 11.83
C MET A 180 11.60 -14.60 11.93
N ASN A 181 12.87 -14.21 11.84
CA ASN A 181 14.01 -15.11 11.98
C ASN A 181 14.02 -15.81 13.36
N GLU A 182 13.76 -15.08 14.43
CA GLU A 182 13.75 -15.65 15.79
C GLU A 182 12.53 -16.58 16.01
N PHE A 183 11.39 -16.25 15.43
CA PHE A 183 10.20 -17.10 15.48
C PHE A 183 10.42 -18.43 14.75
N GLU A 184 10.99 -18.39 13.55
CA GLU A 184 11.37 -19.57 12.79
C GLU A 184 12.37 -20.42 13.60
N ARG A 185 13.44 -19.84 14.13
CA ARG A 185 14.42 -20.55 14.96
C ARG A 185 13.82 -21.31 16.15
N LYS A 186 12.69 -20.81 16.70
CA LYS A 186 12.02 -21.43 17.87
C LYS A 186 10.97 -22.47 17.49
N ASN A 187 10.42 -22.41 16.27
CA ASN A 187 9.21 -23.16 15.91
C ASN A 187 9.36 -23.97 14.60
N GLY A 188 10.48 -23.80 13.86
CA GLY A 188 10.84 -24.51 12.64
C GLY A 188 11.66 -25.78 12.84
#